data_6fc4c9fc381edfb6680da5281b235d0e
#
_entry.id   6fc4c9fc381edfb6680da5281b235d0e
#
_cell.length_a   1.000
_cell.length_b   1.000
_cell.length_c   1.000
_cell.angle_alpha   90.00
_cell.angle_beta   90.00
_cell.angle_gamma   90.00
#
_symmetry.space_group_name_H-M   'P 1'
#
loop_
_entity.id
_entity.type
_entity.pdbx_description
1 polymer ?
#
loop_
_entity_poly.entity_id
_entity_poly.type
_entity_poly.pdbx_seq_one_letter_code
_entity_poly.pdbx_strand_id
1 'polypeptide(L)'
;MASIKQLDERRYKITVSNGYRPNGKKISKAKTIQVPPGVPRRGIGQYVAHAAEELERSFKTGYAEDGEMTFEEFASRWLKRQTKYAPSTIATYRRMLEVVYPMIGCIRLNKLRPMALENMLSELRKRKHHGKRINESTAQRYLSVVSAVLSDAKRNEIIEKNPARMLDLPTPQRTVQRIPTRSEVEKLLDALAKEPRHYRLFYLLSMYTGCRRGELSALQWSDFTGTQNGLLLTVSRSRSSVPGKGIVEGSTKNGKSREVYLSSDLRGILLAYKRRKQMEADKQRRKLSPYLFTDEQGQLIHPDTFTKRLRKIYESIGFPQEYHLHTLRHYFVTSLLHCGVDKQTVADLVGHADTGFLERTYCHPQQAQKEQAADSMLTMLRPDGEQIFNLAACSSKRQSA
;
A
#
# COMPACT_ATOMS: atom_id res chain seq x y z
N MET A 1 26.92 -18.83 -31.65
CA MET A 1 28.24 -18.52 -32.27
C MET A 1 28.04 -17.46 -33.34
N ALA A 2 28.88 -16.45 -33.33
CA ALA A 2 28.92 -15.45 -34.36
C ALA A 2 29.53 -16.03 -35.67
N SER A 3 28.90 -15.74 -36.80
CA SER A 3 29.45 -16.03 -38.13
C SER A 3 30.10 -14.77 -38.66
N ILE A 4 31.37 -14.86 -39.07
CA ILE A 4 32.15 -13.74 -39.58
C ILE A 4 32.41 -14.00 -41.06
N LYS A 5 31.98 -13.05 -41.95
CA LYS A 5 32.24 -13.08 -43.37
C LYS A 5 33.05 -11.86 -43.75
N GLN A 6 34.25 -12.08 -44.32
CA GLN A 6 35.05 -11.01 -44.90
C GLN A 6 34.40 -10.50 -46.19
N LEU A 7 34.22 -9.21 -46.31
CA LEU A 7 33.65 -8.59 -47.51
C LEU A 7 34.73 -7.90 -48.37
N ASP A 8 35.79 -7.40 -47.71
CA ASP A 8 36.91 -6.69 -48.31
C ASP A 8 38.14 -6.78 -47.38
N GLU A 9 39.31 -6.29 -47.77
CA GLU A 9 40.55 -6.38 -46.98
C GLU A 9 40.40 -5.93 -45.54
N ARG A 10 39.52 -4.95 -45.24
CA ARG A 10 39.28 -4.41 -43.93
C ARG A 10 37.78 -4.30 -43.55
N ARG A 11 36.91 -4.91 -44.32
CA ARG A 11 35.45 -4.90 -44.06
C ARG A 11 34.96 -6.29 -43.77
N TYR A 12 34.26 -6.45 -42.65
CA TYR A 12 33.76 -7.74 -42.17
C TYR A 12 32.26 -7.61 -41.82
N LYS A 13 31.49 -8.61 -42.26
CA LYS A 13 30.09 -8.77 -41.84
C LYS A 13 30.04 -9.83 -40.74
N ILE A 14 29.63 -9.39 -39.54
CA ILE A 14 29.43 -10.25 -38.40
C ILE A 14 27.95 -10.54 -38.30
N THR A 15 27.54 -11.80 -38.23
CA THR A 15 26.16 -12.24 -38.05
C THR A 15 26.06 -13.10 -36.81
N VAL A 16 25.23 -12.69 -35.86
CA VAL A 16 24.95 -13.45 -34.64
C VAL A 16 23.51 -13.95 -34.67
N SER A 17 23.25 -15.11 -34.09
CA SER A 17 21.93 -15.72 -34.02
C SER A 17 21.59 -16.12 -32.58
N ASN A 18 20.31 -15.96 -32.21
CA ASN A 18 19.80 -16.30 -30.88
C ASN A 18 18.46 -17.06 -30.99
N GLY A 19 18.60 -18.35 -31.46
CA GLY A 19 17.45 -19.25 -31.59
C GLY A 19 16.49 -18.96 -32.73
N TYR A 20 15.26 -19.46 -32.59
CA TYR A 20 14.19 -19.35 -33.57
C TYR A 20 12.93 -18.77 -32.90
N ARG A 21 12.13 -18.00 -33.64
CA ARG A 21 10.80 -17.56 -33.19
C ARG A 21 9.83 -18.74 -33.18
N PRO A 22 8.69 -18.64 -32.45
CA PRO A 22 7.62 -19.65 -32.51
C PRO A 22 7.13 -19.97 -33.91
N ASN A 23 7.29 -19.04 -34.88
CA ASN A 23 6.95 -19.19 -36.29
C ASN A 23 8.08 -19.81 -37.12
N GLY A 24 9.13 -20.37 -36.51
CA GLY A 24 10.24 -21.03 -37.15
C GLY A 24 11.30 -20.10 -37.81
N LYS A 25 11.11 -18.76 -37.79
CA LYS A 25 12.12 -17.83 -38.34
C LYS A 25 13.29 -17.67 -37.38
N LYS A 26 14.53 -17.76 -37.93
CA LYS A 26 15.77 -17.58 -37.20
C LYS A 26 15.90 -16.12 -36.71
N ILE A 27 16.19 -15.93 -35.42
CA ILE A 27 16.47 -14.61 -34.86
C ILE A 27 17.96 -14.33 -35.09
N SER A 28 18.29 -13.38 -35.97
CA SER A 28 19.67 -13.03 -36.28
C SER A 28 19.84 -11.54 -36.46
N LYS A 29 21.03 -11.04 -36.11
CA LYS A 29 21.46 -9.65 -36.29
C LYS A 29 22.79 -9.63 -37.03
N ALA A 30 22.89 -8.81 -38.04
CA ALA A 30 24.14 -8.61 -38.78
C ALA A 30 24.64 -7.18 -38.62
N LYS A 31 25.93 -7.01 -38.41
CA LYS A 31 26.62 -5.72 -38.35
C LYS A 31 27.84 -5.77 -39.26
N THR A 32 27.97 -4.81 -40.17
CA THR A 32 29.20 -4.65 -40.98
C THR A 32 30.12 -3.71 -40.23
N ILE A 33 31.37 -4.12 -40.00
CA ILE A 33 32.42 -3.33 -39.37
C ILE A 33 33.52 -3.03 -40.37
N GLN A 34 34.13 -1.88 -40.21
CA GLN A 34 35.36 -1.54 -40.92
C GLN A 34 36.49 -1.40 -39.93
N VAL A 35 37.57 -2.16 -40.14
CA VAL A 35 38.76 -2.15 -39.27
C VAL A 35 39.53 -0.86 -39.53
N PRO A 36 39.80 -0.03 -38.51
CA PRO A 36 40.56 1.22 -38.69
C PRO A 36 41.96 1.01 -39.30
N PRO A 37 42.44 1.96 -40.08
CA PRO A 37 43.78 1.87 -40.71
C PRO A 37 44.92 1.64 -39.73
N GLY A 38 44.80 2.14 -38.50
CA GLY A 38 45.81 1.99 -37.42
C GLY A 38 45.96 0.58 -36.85
N VAL A 39 45.07 -0.38 -37.18
CA VAL A 39 45.17 -1.76 -36.72
C VAL A 39 46.12 -2.52 -37.66
N PRO A 40 47.25 -3.07 -37.15
CA PRO A 40 48.22 -3.83 -37.96
C PRO A 40 47.55 -5.13 -38.50
N ARG A 41 47.99 -5.58 -39.67
CA ARG A 41 47.41 -6.78 -40.32
C ARG A 41 47.30 -8.01 -39.40
N ARG A 42 48.29 -8.20 -38.51
CA ARG A 42 48.27 -9.29 -37.51
C ARG A 42 47.20 -9.12 -36.42
N GLY A 43 46.75 -7.88 -36.14
CA GLY A 43 45.74 -7.54 -35.12
C GLY A 43 44.30 -7.53 -35.66
N ILE A 44 44.10 -7.64 -36.98
CA ILE A 44 42.75 -7.57 -37.57
C ILE A 44 41.86 -8.70 -37.05
N GLY A 45 42.38 -9.91 -36.96
CA GLY A 45 41.64 -11.08 -36.46
C GLY A 45 41.13 -10.88 -35.02
N GLN A 46 41.99 -10.36 -34.13
CA GLN A 46 41.61 -10.09 -32.74
C GLN A 46 40.58 -8.96 -32.65
N TYR A 47 40.74 -7.90 -33.44
CA TYR A 47 39.76 -6.79 -33.48
C TYR A 47 38.39 -7.27 -33.93
N VAL A 48 38.33 -8.09 -34.98
CA VAL A 48 37.07 -8.64 -35.51
C VAL A 48 36.45 -9.63 -34.53
N ALA A 49 37.27 -10.48 -33.86
CA ALA A 49 36.80 -11.41 -32.83
C ALA A 49 36.21 -10.63 -31.62
N HIS A 50 36.88 -9.61 -31.13
CA HIS A 50 36.37 -8.77 -30.06
C HIS A 50 35.05 -8.09 -30.44
N ALA A 51 34.94 -7.53 -31.65
CA ALA A 51 33.71 -6.93 -32.17
C ALA A 51 32.58 -7.97 -32.33
N ALA A 52 32.93 -9.26 -32.63
CA ALA A 52 31.98 -10.34 -32.72
C ALA A 52 31.48 -10.74 -31.32
N GLU A 53 32.36 -10.84 -30.34
CA GLU A 53 32.00 -11.09 -28.94
C GLU A 53 31.10 -9.97 -28.36
N GLU A 54 31.45 -8.73 -28.64
CA GLU A 54 30.66 -7.56 -28.21
C GLU A 54 29.27 -7.59 -28.86
N LEU A 55 29.16 -7.88 -30.16
CA LEU A 55 27.90 -8.05 -30.85
C LEU A 55 27.11 -9.22 -30.30
N GLU A 56 27.77 -10.37 -30.04
CA GLU A 56 27.13 -11.56 -29.48
C GLU A 56 26.64 -11.29 -28.06
N ARG A 57 27.44 -10.64 -27.22
CA ARG A 57 27.03 -10.21 -25.87
C ARG A 57 25.83 -9.29 -25.92
N SER A 58 25.88 -8.24 -26.75
CA SER A 58 24.78 -7.29 -26.91
C SER A 58 23.51 -7.92 -27.50
N PHE A 59 23.65 -9.03 -28.26
CA PHE A 59 22.54 -9.73 -28.88
C PHE A 59 21.98 -10.86 -27.99
N LYS A 60 22.80 -11.51 -27.16
CA LYS A 60 22.36 -12.50 -26.18
C LYS A 60 21.75 -11.88 -24.93
N THR A 61 22.20 -10.71 -24.53
CA THR A 61 21.70 -9.99 -23.35
C THR A 61 20.42 -9.20 -23.61
N GLY A 62 19.92 -9.16 -24.86
CA GLY A 62 18.64 -8.54 -25.20
C GLY A 62 17.97 -9.30 -26.33
N TYR A 63 16.74 -9.70 -26.14
CA TYR A 63 15.83 -9.89 -27.26
C TYR A 63 15.77 -8.54 -28.00
N ALA A 64 16.56 -8.41 -29.05
CA ALA A 64 16.86 -7.12 -29.69
C ALA A 64 15.60 -6.36 -30.18
N GLU A 65 14.50 -7.08 -30.40
CA GLU A 65 13.22 -6.50 -30.81
C GLU A 65 12.39 -5.97 -29.62
N ASP A 66 12.42 -6.65 -28.47
CA ASP A 66 11.66 -6.22 -27.28
C ASP A 66 12.37 -5.09 -26.54
N GLY A 67 13.70 -4.99 -26.59
CA GLY A 67 14.48 -3.90 -25.99
C GLY A 67 14.36 -2.59 -26.77
N GLU A 68 13.93 -2.61 -28.04
CA GLU A 68 13.61 -1.42 -28.84
C GLU A 68 12.19 -0.90 -28.57
N MET A 69 11.35 -1.70 -27.89
CA MET A 69 10.03 -1.28 -27.45
C MET A 69 10.13 -0.10 -26.49
N THR A 70 9.22 0.85 -26.62
CA THR A 70 9.15 1.98 -25.70
C THR A 70 8.67 1.56 -24.31
N PHE A 71 8.97 2.38 -23.32
CA PHE A 71 8.47 2.14 -21.94
C PHE A 71 6.94 2.07 -21.90
N GLU A 72 6.24 2.94 -22.61
CA GLU A 72 4.78 2.97 -22.65
C GLU A 72 4.18 1.70 -23.27
N GLU A 73 4.71 1.25 -24.40
CA GLU A 73 4.26 0.01 -25.05
C GLU A 73 4.43 -1.20 -24.12
N PHE A 74 5.59 -1.32 -23.48
CA PHE A 74 5.86 -2.41 -22.55
C PHE A 74 4.98 -2.32 -21.31
N ALA A 75 4.86 -1.14 -20.70
CA ALA A 75 4.03 -0.93 -19.51
C ALA A 75 2.55 -1.24 -19.79
N SER A 76 2.04 -0.88 -20.99
CA SER A 76 0.69 -1.20 -21.41
C SER A 76 0.46 -2.72 -21.57
N ARG A 77 1.43 -3.43 -22.17
CA ARG A 77 1.42 -4.91 -22.23
C ARG A 77 1.52 -5.54 -20.86
N TRP A 78 2.41 -5.01 -20.01
CA TRP A 78 2.58 -5.46 -18.63
C TRP A 78 1.29 -5.36 -17.82
N LEU A 79 0.57 -4.22 -17.88
CA LEU A 79 -0.71 -4.04 -17.19
C LEU A 79 -1.78 -5.05 -17.63
N LYS A 80 -1.86 -5.36 -18.94
CA LYS A 80 -2.84 -6.32 -19.49
C LYS A 80 -2.59 -7.76 -18.99
N ARG A 81 -1.34 -8.12 -18.72
CA ARG A 81 -0.92 -9.47 -18.27
C ARG A 81 -1.06 -9.66 -16.76
N GLN A 82 -1.35 -8.59 -15.98
CA GLN A 82 -1.37 -8.71 -14.52
C GLN A 82 -2.62 -9.43 -14.03
N THR A 83 -2.43 -10.63 -13.47
CA THR A 83 -3.48 -11.41 -12.82
C THR A 83 -3.37 -11.42 -11.30
N LYS A 84 -2.17 -11.16 -10.76
CA LYS A 84 -1.87 -11.19 -9.32
C LYS A 84 -2.35 -9.97 -8.54
N TYR A 85 -2.61 -8.84 -9.21
CA TYR A 85 -3.02 -7.61 -8.56
C TYR A 85 -4.53 -7.47 -8.52
N ALA A 86 -5.06 -6.97 -7.40
CA ALA A 86 -6.47 -6.60 -7.31
C ALA A 86 -6.86 -5.56 -8.37
N PRO A 87 -8.11 -5.58 -8.87
CA PRO A 87 -8.59 -4.65 -9.89
C PRO A 87 -8.37 -3.17 -9.53
N SER A 88 -8.51 -2.79 -8.25
CA SER A 88 -8.23 -1.45 -7.75
C SER A 88 -6.76 -1.05 -7.84
N THR A 89 -5.84 -2.01 -7.66
CA THR A 89 -4.40 -1.80 -7.82
C THR A 89 -4.06 -1.58 -9.28
N ILE A 90 -4.60 -2.39 -10.19
CA ILE A 90 -4.40 -2.24 -11.65
C ILE A 90 -4.92 -0.87 -12.12
N ALA A 91 -6.11 -0.45 -11.67
CA ALA A 91 -6.67 0.85 -11.99
C ALA A 91 -5.79 2.00 -11.48
N THR A 92 -5.22 1.85 -10.28
CA THR A 92 -4.28 2.83 -9.71
C THR A 92 -2.99 2.88 -10.51
N TYR A 93 -2.40 1.74 -10.87
CA TYR A 93 -1.18 1.68 -11.68
C TYR A 93 -1.38 2.29 -13.06
N ARG A 94 -2.51 2.00 -13.70
CA ARG A 94 -2.85 2.61 -15.00
C ARG A 94 -2.85 4.13 -14.91
N ARG A 95 -3.61 4.70 -13.97
CA ARG A 95 -3.68 6.15 -13.76
C ARG A 95 -2.33 6.78 -13.44
N MET A 96 -1.47 6.08 -12.67
CA MET A 96 -0.13 6.57 -12.38
C MET A 96 0.78 6.52 -13.60
N LEU A 97 0.71 5.47 -14.41
CA LEU A 97 1.48 5.37 -15.65
C LEU A 97 1.05 6.39 -16.68
N GLU A 98 -0.25 6.69 -16.81
CA GLU A 98 -0.76 7.77 -17.68
C GLU A 98 -0.13 9.15 -17.35
N VAL A 99 0.17 9.40 -16.06
CA VAL A 99 0.89 10.61 -15.63
C VAL A 99 2.37 10.56 -16.01
N VAL A 100 2.97 9.38 -16.06
CA VAL A 100 4.41 9.14 -16.31
C VAL A 100 4.72 9.09 -17.81
N TYR A 101 3.82 8.61 -18.64
CA TYR A 101 4.03 8.43 -20.10
C TYR A 101 4.52 9.69 -20.83
N PRO A 102 3.98 10.90 -20.58
CA PRO A 102 4.50 12.11 -21.23
C PRO A 102 5.97 12.42 -20.94
N MET A 103 6.54 11.84 -19.87
CA MET A 103 7.91 12.15 -19.44
C MET A 103 8.93 11.11 -19.93
N ILE A 104 8.58 9.83 -19.88
CA ILE A 104 9.49 8.72 -20.20
C ILE A 104 8.88 7.68 -21.15
N GLY A 105 7.61 7.82 -21.51
CA GLY A 105 6.87 6.81 -22.29
C GLY A 105 7.50 6.47 -23.64
N CYS A 106 7.99 7.48 -24.36
CA CYS A 106 8.63 7.34 -25.67
C CYS A 106 10.07 6.80 -25.63
N ILE A 107 10.68 6.68 -24.44
CA ILE A 107 12.06 6.21 -24.30
C ILE A 107 12.07 4.68 -24.47
N ARG A 108 12.96 4.17 -25.33
CA ARG A 108 13.17 2.72 -25.50
C ARG A 108 13.73 2.12 -24.23
N LEU A 109 13.27 0.92 -23.84
CA LEU A 109 13.66 0.25 -22.60
C LEU A 109 15.18 0.09 -22.46
N ASN A 110 15.87 -0.28 -23.54
CA ASN A 110 17.33 -0.42 -23.54
C ASN A 110 18.10 0.92 -23.43
N LYS A 111 17.42 2.05 -23.64
CA LYS A 111 17.99 3.42 -23.53
C LYS A 111 17.52 4.15 -22.28
N LEU A 112 16.62 3.59 -21.50
CA LEU A 112 16.13 4.22 -20.28
C LEU A 112 17.22 4.19 -19.19
N ARG A 113 17.75 5.36 -18.86
CA ARG A 113 18.85 5.55 -17.89
C ARG A 113 18.32 6.14 -16.58
N PRO A 114 19.07 6.00 -15.45
CA PRO A 114 18.69 6.61 -14.16
C PRO A 114 18.38 8.10 -14.27
N MET A 115 19.19 8.87 -15.00
CA MET A 115 19.00 10.30 -15.23
C MET A 115 17.59 10.66 -15.77
N ALA A 116 17.03 9.84 -16.67
CA ALA A 116 15.68 10.07 -17.18
C ALA A 116 14.62 9.91 -16.08
N LEU A 117 14.83 9.01 -15.14
CA LEU A 117 13.94 8.79 -13.99
C LEU A 117 14.11 9.90 -12.93
N GLU A 118 15.31 10.42 -12.73
CA GLU A 118 15.54 11.59 -11.88
C GLU A 118 14.82 12.84 -12.43
N ASN A 119 14.92 13.07 -13.73
CA ASN A 119 14.20 14.15 -14.41
C ASN A 119 12.67 13.96 -14.27
N MET A 120 12.16 12.75 -14.44
CA MET A 120 10.74 12.42 -14.20
C MET A 120 10.34 12.77 -12.76
N LEU A 121 11.12 12.39 -11.77
CA LEU A 121 10.85 12.71 -10.36
C LEU A 121 10.87 14.22 -10.11
N SER A 122 11.83 14.94 -10.70
CA SER A 122 11.92 16.41 -10.62
C SER A 122 10.65 17.06 -11.19
N GLU A 123 10.20 16.63 -12.37
CA GLU A 123 8.96 17.13 -12.97
C GLU A 123 7.71 16.77 -12.14
N LEU A 124 7.64 15.57 -11.57
CA LEU A 124 6.55 15.17 -10.67
C LEU A 124 6.49 16.06 -9.43
N ARG A 125 7.63 16.42 -8.82
CA ARG A 125 7.68 17.31 -7.65
C ARG A 125 7.19 18.73 -7.95
N LYS A 126 7.32 19.20 -9.19
CA LYS A 126 6.80 20.51 -9.63
C LYS A 126 5.29 20.51 -9.82
N ARG A 127 4.69 19.36 -10.09
CA ARG A 127 3.24 19.24 -10.33
C ARG A 127 2.43 19.55 -9.08
N LYS A 128 1.30 20.20 -9.29
CA LYS A 128 0.31 20.44 -8.24
C LYS A 128 -0.83 19.43 -8.37
N HIS A 129 -1.24 18.87 -7.24
CA HIS A 129 -2.44 18.05 -7.12
C HIS A 129 -3.32 18.66 -6.03
N HIS A 130 -4.54 19.05 -6.37
CA HIS A 130 -5.45 19.81 -5.48
C HIS A 130 -4.80 21.08 -4.88
N GLY A 131 -4.07 21.85 -5.72
CA GLY A 131 -3.42 23.09 -5.31
C GLY A 131 -2.11 22.94 -4.54
N LYS A 132 -1.75 21.75 -4.06
CA LYS A 132 -0.51 21.46 -3.32
C LYS A 132 0.50 20.75 -4.22
N ARG A 133 1.79 21.03 -4.05
CA ARG A 133 2.87 20.29 -4.74
C ARG A 133 2.84 18.82 -4.32
N ILE A 134 3.19 17.93 -5.25
CA ILE A 134 3.34 16.50 -4.95
C ILE A 134 4.50 16.34 -3.97
N ASN A 135 4.23 15.69 -2.83
CA ASN A 135 5.24 15.40 -1.82
C ASN A 135 6.14 14.22 -2.24
N GLU A 136 7.28 14.10 -1.57
CA GLU A 136 8.29 13.07 -1.88
C GLU A 136 7.72 11.65 -1.84
N SER A 137 6.92 11.32 -0.82
CA SER A 137 6.28 10.01 -0.70
C SER A 137 5.39 9.68 -1.91
N THR A 138 4.66 10.67 -2.43
CA THR A 138 3.82 10.49 -3.62
C THR A 138 4.68 10.34 -4.88
N ALA A 139 5.75 11.13 -5.05
CA ALA A 139 6.68 10.99 -6.17
C ALA A 139 7.34 9.61 -6.20
N GLN A 140 7.77 9.11 -5.05
CA GLN A 140 8.34 7.76 -4.91
C GLN A 140 7.32 6.64 -5.19
N ARG A 141 6.03 6.86 -4.93
CA ARG A 141 4.98 5.92 -5.34
C ARG A 141 4.86 5.79 -6.85
N TYR A 142 5.00 6.90 -7.61
CA TYR A 142 5.08 6.83 -9.08
C TYR A 142 6.30 6.03 -9.52
N LEU A 143 7.46 6.30 -8.94
CA LEU A 143 8.67 5.55 -9.24
C LEU A 143 8.54 4.06 -8.90
N SER A 144 7.85 3.71 -7.81
CA SER A 144 7.63 2.30 -7.45
C SER A 144 6.84 1.53 -8.51
N VAL A 145 5.88 2.17 -9.17
CA VAL A 145 5.14 1.58 -10.30
C VAL A 145 6.05 1.43 -11.52
N VAL A 146 6.83 2.45 -11.85
CA VAL A 146 7.85 2.38 -12.92
C VAL A 146 8.85 1.26 -12.64
N SER A 147 9.34 1.18 -11.42
CA SER A 147 10.27 0.12 -10.99
C SER A 147 9.66 -1.28 -11.08
N ALA A 148 8.36 -1.43 -10.81
CA ALA A 148 7.67 -2.71 -10.97
C ALA A 148 7.62 -3.16 -12.44
N VAL A 149 7.32 -2.23 -13.35
CA VAL A 149 7.36 -2.46 -14.82
C VAL A 149 8.77 -2.85 -15.27
N LEU A 150 9.78 -2.08 -14.86
CA LEU A 150 11.18 -2.33 -15.22
C LEU A 150 11.74 -3.61 -14.59
N SER A 151 11.27 -4.00 -13.41
CA SER A 151 11.63 -5.28 -12.80
C SER A 151 11.06 -6.47 -13.57
N ASP A 152 9.88 -6.30 -14.18
CA ASP A 152 9.32 -7.30 -15.07
C ASP A 152 10.11 -7.37 -16.39
N ALA A 153 10.49 -6.23 -16.96
CA ALA A 153 11.37 -6.16 -18.13
C ALA A 153 12.73 -6.83 -17.86
N LYS A 154 13.32 -6.62 -16.67
CA LYS A 154 14.54 -7.31 -16.26
C LYS A 154 14.33 -8.82 -16.12
N ARG A 155 13.23 -9.27 -15.51
CA ARG A 155 12.92 -10.70 -15.34
C ARG A 155 12.75 -11.42 -16.67
N ASN A 156 12.22 -10.71 -17.67
CA ASN A 156 12.09 -11.22 -19.05
C ASN A 156 13.34 -10.95 -19.90
N GLU A 157 14.47 -10.58 -19.29
CA GLU A 157 15.78 -10.34 -19.92
C GLU A 157 15.77 -9.27 -21.03
N ILE A 158 14.75 -8.40 -21.06
CA ILE A 158 14.64 -7.28 -22.02
C ILE A 158 15.63 -6.16 -21.67
N ILE A 159 15.91 -5.98 -20.38
CA ILE A 159 16.93 -5.07 -19.86
C ILE A 159 17.83 -5.81 -18.85
N GLU A 160 19.11 -5.48 -18.83
CA GLU A 160 20.08 -6.10 -17.93
C GLU A 160 19.90 -5.67 -16.48
N LYS A 161 19.64 -4.37 -16.26
CA LYS A 161 19.49 -3.76 -14.93
C LYS A 161 18.23 -2.91 -14.88
N ASN A 162 17.61 -2.82 -13.70
CA ASN A 162 16.50 -1.91 -13.47
C ASN A 162 17.06 -0.53 -13.05
N PRO A 163 17.00 0.50 -13.91
CA PRO A 163 17.56 1.81 -13.60
C PRO A 163 16.88 2.51 -12.42
N ALA A 164 15.62 2.17 -12.11
CA ALA A 164 14.92 2.75 -10.96
C ALA A 164 15.49 2.29 -9.60
N ARG A 165 16.20 1.16 -9.57
CA ARG A 165 16.87 0.68 -8.35
C ARG A 165 18.26 1.25 -8.13
N MET A 166 18.76 2.02 -9.10
CA MET A 166 20.07 2.68 -9.04
C MET A 166 19.97 4.11 -8.50
N LEU A 167 18.74 4.58 -8.23
CA LEU A 167 18.51 5.92 -7.72
C LEU A 167 18.74 5.95 -6.20
N ASP A 168 19.50 6.93 -5.76
CA ASP A 168 19.56 7.31 -4.35
C ASP A 168 18.43 8.30 -4.04
N LEU A 169 17.48 7.88 -3.21
CA LEU A 169 16.26 8.63 -2.95
C LEU A 169 16.25 9.16 -1.51
N PRO A 170 15.84 10.40 -1.30
CA PRO A 170 15.69 10.93 0.04
C PRO A 170 14.62 10.13 0.81
N THR A 171 14.88 9.85 2.07
CA THR A 171 13.89 9.21 2.95
C THR A 171 12.71 10.15 3.14
N PRO A 172 11.47 9.74 2.79
CA PRO A 172 10.30 10.57 2.99
C PRO A 172 10.13 10.91 4.47
N GLN A 173 9.89 12.18 4.78
CA GLN A 173 9.56 12.58 6.14
C GLN A 173 8.28 11.88 6.59
N ARG A 174 8.34 11.21 7.73
CA ARG A 174 7.17 10.58 8.34
C ARG A 174 6.29 11.67 8.95
N THR A 175 5.06 11.74 8.51
CA THR A 175 4.06 12.58 9.14
C THR A 175 3.52 11.82 10.35
N VAL A 176 3.69 12.37 11.55
CA VAL A 176 3.04 11.83 12.75
C VAL A 176 1.53 12.01 12.57
N GLN A 177 0.80 10.91 12.61
CA GLN A 177 -0.66 10.95 12.48
C GLN A 177 -1.25 11.52 13.78
N ARG A 178 -1.92 12.65 13.69
CA ARG A 178 -2.67 13.21 14.81
C ARG A 178 -3.89 12.32 15.09
N ILE A 179 -4.04 11.95 16.36
CA ILE A 179 -5.13 11.11 16.84
C ILE A 179 -6.07 12.00 17.66
N PRO A 180 -7.40 11.85 17.50
CA PRO A 180 -8.35 12.62 18.27
C PRO A 180 -8.17 12.43 19.77
N THR A 181 -8.22 13.51 20.52
CA THR A 181 -8.27 13.52 21.96
C THR A 181 -9.62 13.00 22.46
N ARG A 182 -9.73 12.69 23.75
CA ARG A 182 -10.99 12.25 24.36
C ARG A 182 -12.11 13.30 24.16
N SER A 183 -11.82 14.56 24.38
CA SER A 183 -12.80 15.65 24.18
C SER A 183 -13.22 15.83 22.73
N GLU A 184 -12.30 15.62 21.77
CA GLU A 184 -12.65 15.61 20.35
C GLU A 184 -13.56 14.42 20.00
N VAL A 185 -13.30 13.24 20.58
CA VAL A 185 -14.17 12.07 20.38
C VAL A 185 -15.57 12.31 20.95
N GLU A 186 -15.70 12.92 22.14
CA GLU A 186 -16.99 13.28 22.73
C GLU A 186 -17.76 14.25 21.79
N LYS A 187 -17.12 15.31 21.29
CA LYS A 187 -17.71 16.21 20.28
C LYS A 187 -18.15 15.48 19.00
N LEU A 188 -17.34 14.51 18.54
CA LEU A 188 -17.69 13.69 17.39
C LEU A 188 -18.94 12.84 17.68
N LEU A 189 -19.02 12.20 18.85
CA LEU A 189 -20.16 11.37 19.23
C LEU A 189 -21.45 12.19 19.29
N ASP A 190 -21.41 13.43 19.82
CA ASP A 190 -22.54 14.37 19.84
C ASP A 190 -22.98 14.75 18.42
N ALA A 191 -22.03 14.99 17.52
CA ALA A 191 -22.33 15.26 16.12
C ALA A 191 -22.96 14.03 15.43
N LEU A 192 -22.42 12.84 15.69
CA LEU A 192 -22.91 11.58 15.16
C LEU A 192 -24.32 11.24 15.67
N ALA A 193 -24.70 11.71 16.88
CA ALA A 193 -26.04 11.50 17.42
C ALA A 193 -27.12 12.16 16.55
N LYS A 194 -26.78 13.22 15.84
CA LYS A 194 -27.67 13.98 14.93
C LYS A 194 -27.74 13.38 13.51
N GLU A 195 -26.86 12.45 13.20
CA GLU A 195 -26.77 11.82 11.88
C GLU A 195 -27.80 10.71 11.66
N PRO A 196 -28.21 10.44 10.41
CA PRO A 196 -28.98 9.25 10.06
C PRO A 196 -28.34 7.99 10.62
N ARG A 197 -29.17 7.06 11.10
CA ARG A 197 -28.75 5.87 11.87
C ARG A 197 -27.67 5.04 11.18
N HIS A 198 -27.74 4.88 9.86
CA HIS A 198 -26.76 4.10 9.11
C HIS A 198 -25.37 4.76 9.11
N TYR A 199 -25.27 6.10 9.05
CA TYR A 199 -23.99 6.79 9.20
C TYR A 199 -23.47 6.70 10.63
N ARG A 200 -24.33 6.97 11.61
CA ARG A 200 -23.97 6.85 13.03
C ARG A 200 -23.42 5.45 13.34
N LEU A 201 -24.12 4.40 12.95
CA LEU A 201 -23.70 3.02 13.19
C LEU A 201 -22.39 2.68 12.46
N PHE A 202 -22.21 3.17 11.22
CA PHE A 202 -20.99 2.94 10.46
C PHE A 202 -19.74 3.50 11.17
N TYR A 203 -19.83 4.73 11.68
CA TYR A 203 -18.69 5.36 12.36
C TYR A 203 -18.47 4.80 13.77
N LEU A 204 -19.52 4.44 14.49
CA LEU A 204 -19.42 3.73 15.75
C LEU A 204 -18.68 2.39 15.55
N LEU A 205 -19.12 1.57 14.59
CA LEU A 205 -18.42 0.30 14.29
C LEU A 205 -16.98 0.54 13.84
N SER A 206 -16.69 1.61 13.10
CA SER A 206 -15.32 1.96 12.73
C SER A 206 -14.44 2.21 13.96
N MET A 207 -14.96 2.92 14.98
CA MET A 207 -14.24 3.21 16.23
C MET A 207 -14.12 1.99 17.14
N TYR A 208 -15.11 1.09 17.15
CA TYR A 208 -15.13 -0.09 18.03
C TYR A 208 -14.41 -1.32 17.46
N THR A 209 -14.25 -1.40 16.15
CA THR A 209 -13.68 -2.60 15.50
C THR A 209 -12.37 -2.33 14.79
N GLY A 210 -12.04 -1.07 14.57
CA GLY A 210 -10.90 -0.67 13.74
C GLY A 210 -10.99 -1.17 12.29
N CYS A 211 -12.15 -1.64 11.81
CA CYS A 211 -12.33 -2.13 10.46
C CYS A 211 -12.03 -1.05 9.41
N ARG A 212 -11.47 -1.49 8.28
CA ARG A 212 -11.26 -0.60 7.13
C ARG A 212 -12.61 -0.24 6.49
N ARG A 213 -12.67 0.92 5.82
CA ARG A 213 -13.87 1.36 5.10
C ARG A 213 -14.51 0.28 4.23
N GLY A 214 -13.69 -0.38 3.43
CA GLY A 214 -14.16 -1.42 2.52
C GLY A 214 -14.71 -2.65 3.26
N GLU A 215 -14.13 -3.01 4.38
CA GLU A 215 -14.58 -4.11 5.25
C GLU A 215 -15.94 -3.76 5.86
N LEU A 216 -16.08 -2.58 6.48
CA LEU A 216 -17.37 -2.11 7.01
C LEU A 216 -18.46 -2.07 5.94
N SER A 217 -18.14 -1.55 4.74
CA SER A 217 -19.11 -1.45 3.65
C SER A 217 -19.55 -2.81 3.09
N ALA A 218 -18.82 -3.88 3.41
CA ALA A 218 -19.11 -5.25 2.96
C ALA A 218 -19.84 -6.08 4.01
N LEU A 219 -20.07 -5.54 5.23
CA LEU A 219 -20.70 -6.29 6.33
C LEU A 219 -22.11 -6.76 5.98
N GLN A 220 -22.38 -8.01 6.29
CA GLN A 220 -23.67 -8.65 6.19
C GLN A 220 -24.19 -9.06 7.58
N TRP A 221 -25.50 -9.26 7.69
CA TRP A 221 -26.11 -9.72 8.93
C TRP A 221 -25.59 -11.09 9.38
N SER A 222 -25.19 -11.93 8.42
CA SER A 222 -24.60 -13.26 8.68
C SER A 222 -23.19 -13.20 9.26
N ASP A 223 -22.52 -12.06 9.24
CA ASP A 223 -21.19 -11.91 9.80
C ASP A 223 -21.21 -11.80 11.33
N PHE A 224 -22.38 -11.69 11.94
CA PHE A 224 -22.55 -11.51 13.38
C PHE A 224 -23.13 -12.78 14.00
N THR A 225 -22.33 -13.44 14.83
CA THR A 225 -22.73 -14.62 15.61
C THR A 225 -22.97 -14.25 17.07
N GLY A 226 -24.10 -14.66 17.65
CA GLY A 226 -24.41 -14.43 19.07
C GLY A 226 -23.45 -15.17 19.99
N THR A 227 -22.96 -14.49 21.03
CA THR A 227 -22.23 -15.08 22.15
C THR A 227 -22.99 -14.82 23.46
N GLN A 228 -22.58 -15.44 24.56
CA GLN A 228 -23.22 -15.21 25.88
C GLN A 228 -23.23 -13.73 26.26
N ASN A 229 -22.09 -13.03 26.02
CA ASN A 229 -21.86 -11.66 26.48
C ASN A 229 -21.84 -10.60 25.37
N GLY A 230 -22.33 -10.92 24.16
CA GLY A 230 -22.30 -9.96 23.07
C GLY A 230 -22.47 -10.59 21.67
N LEU A 231 -21.64 -10.16 20.73
CA LEU A 231 -21.58 -10.69 19.36
C LEU A 231 -20.13 -10.92 18.96
N LEU A 232 -19.91 -11.94 18.15
CA LEU A 232 -18.68 -12.15 17.40
C LEU A 232 -18.88 -11.67 15.97
N LEU A 233 -18.07 -10.72 15.53
CA LEU A 233 -18.06 -10.21 14.16
C LEU A 233 -16.93 -10.88 13.38
N THR A 234 -17.27 -11.60 12.31
CA THR A 234 -16.29 -12.16 11.37
C THR A 234 -16.10 -11.24 10.18
N VAL A 235 -14.88 -10.71 10.00
CA VAL A 235 -14.49 -9.79 8.90
C VAL A 235 -13.75 -10.59 7.84
N SER A 236 -14.42 -10.92 6.75
CA SER A 236 -13.86 -11.79 5.67
C SER A 236 -13.85 -11.11 4.29
N ARG A 237 -14.61 -10.02 4.12
CA ARG A 237 -14.88 -9.38 2.82
C ARG A 237 -14.53 -7.90 2.85
N SER A 238 -14.31 -7.33 1.67
CA SER A 238 -14.08 -5.90 1.49
C SER A 238 -14.67 -5.43 0.16
N ARG A 239 -15.25 -4.23 0.13
CA ARG A 239 -15.81 -3.58 -1.05
C ARG A 239 -15.02 -2.33 -1.40
N SER A 240 -14.70 -2.17 -2.67
CA SER A 240 -13.98 -1.01 -3.16
C SER A 240 -14.61 -0.50 -4.45
N SER A 241 -14.59 0.82 -4.64
CA SER A 241 -14.96 1.44 -5.91
C SER A 241 -13.77 1.39 -6.86
N VAL A 242 -13.98 0.83 -8.04
CA VAL A 242 -12.96 0.71 -9.09
C VAL A 242 -13.41 1.49 -10.31
N PRO A 243 -12.65 2.49 -10.77
CA PRO A 243 -12.99 3.25 -11.97
C PRO A 243 -13.26 2.32 -13.16
N GLY A 244 -14.38 2.52 -13.87
CA GLY A 244 -14.79 1.73 -15.02
C GLY A 244 -15.36 0.34 -14.71
N LYS A 245 -15.32 -0.13 -13.44
CA LYS A 245 -15.89 -1.41 -13.00
C LYS A 245 -16.96 -1.28 -11.92
N GLY A 246 -17.18 -0.06 -11.40
CA GLY A 246 -18.12 0.17 -10.31
C GLY A 246 -17.60 -0.37 -8.96
N ILE A 247 -18.52 -0.91 -8.14
CA ILE A 247 -18.17 -1.49 -6.84
C ILE A 247 -17.81 -2.95 -7.03
N VAL A 248 -16.61 -3.30 -6.59
CA VAL A 248 -16.09 -4.67 -6.61
C VAL A 248 -15.98 -5.16 -5.16
N GLU A 249 -16.55 -6.34 -4.90
CA GLU A 249 -16.39 -7.06 -3.64
C GLU A 249 -15.34 -8.16 -3.80
N GLY A 250 -14.52 -8.36 -2.77
CA GLY A 250 -13.50 -9.40 -2.73
C GLY A 250 -13.11 -9.73 -1.30
N SER A 251 -12.10 -10.56 -1.14
CA SER A 251 -11.52 -10.86 0.17
C SER A 251 -10.91 -9.62 0.83
N THR A 252 -10.60 -9.70 2.11
CA THR A 252 -9.81 -8.69 2.81
C THR A 252 -8.46 -8.47 2.13
N LYS A 253 -7.82 -7.32 2.38
CA LYS A 253 -6.54 -6.95 1.73
C LYS A 253 -5.44 -8.02 1.85
N ASN A 254 -5.45 -8.80 2.93
CA ASN A 254 -4.46 -9.85 3.20
C ASN A 254 -5.02 -11.26 2.93
N GLY A 255 -6.25 -11.40 2.40
CA GLY A 255 -6.91 -12.67 2.16
C GLY A 255 -7.32 -13.44 3.42
N LYS A 256 -6.99 -12.93 4.62
CA LYS A 256 -7.31 -13.58 5.90
C LYS A 256 -8.59 -12.98 6.51
N SER A 257 -9.45 -13.84 7.03
CA SER A 257 -10.55 -13.43 7.91
C SER A 257 -10.02 -13.17 9.33
N ARG A 258 -10.76 -12.38 10.09
CA ARG A 258 -10.50 -12.15 11.51
C ARG A 258 -11.81 -11.98 12.26
N GLU A 259 -11.73 -12.16 13.55
CA GLU A 259 -12.85 -12.05 14.47
C GLU A 259 -12.66 -10.87 15.42
N VAL A 260 -13.75 -10.16 15.70
CA VAL A 260 -13.76 -9.03 16.63
C VAL A 260 -14.98 -9.21 17.56
N TYR A 261 -14.74 -9.24 18.86
CA TYR A 261 -15.81 -9.28 19.86
C TYR A 261 -16.46 -7.93 20.04
N LEU A 262 -17.79 -7.91 20.07
CA LEU A 262 -18.62 -6.73 20.31
C LEU A 262 -19.38 -6.91 21.62
N SER A 263 -19.42 -5.87 22.44
CA SER A 263 -20.13 -5.89 23.73
C SER A 263 -21.64 -6.09 23.61
N SER A 264 -22.28 -6.41 24.73
CA SER A 264 -23.75 -6.50 24.83
C SER A 264 -24.48 -5.24 24.38
N ASP A 265 -23.92 -4.06 24.66
CA ASP A 265 -24.50 -2.78 24.26
C ASP A 265 -24.53 -2.61 22.75
N LEU A 266 -23.40 -2.93 22.06
CA LEU A 266 -23.37 -2.96 20.60
C LEU A 266 -24.31 -3.99 19.99
N ARG A 267 -24.48 -5.14 20.66
CA ARG A 267 -25.48 -6.13 20.27
C ARG A 267 -26.87 -5.51 20.29
N GLY A 268 -27.23 -4.81 21.36
CA GLY A 268 -28.52 -4.11 21.48
C GLY A 268 -28.75 -3.12 20.35
N ILE A 269 -27.75 -2.29 20.07
CA ILE A 269 -27.81 -1.29 18.97
C ILE A 269 -28.00 -1.97 17.60
N LEU A 270 -27.24 -3.03 17.32
CA LEU A 270 -27.31 -3.77 16.06
C LEU A 270 -28.65 -4.48 15.88
N LEU A 271 -29.20 -5.10 16.93
CA LEU A 271 -30.50 -5.74 16.88
C LEU A 271 -31.63 -4.72 16.66
N ALA A 272 -31.58 -3.57 17.33
CA ALA A 272 -32.54 -2.49 17.11
C ALA A 272 -32.46 -1.94 15.68
N TYR A 273 -31.26 -1.80 15.14
CA TYR A 273 -31.05 -1.38 13.76
C TYR A 273 -31.58 -2.42 12.76
N LYS A 274 -31.33 -3.73 12.99
CA LYS A 274 -31.85 -4.82 12.15
C LYS A 274 -33.37 -4.83 12.12
N ARG A 275 -34.04 -4.73 13.30
CA ARG A 275 -35.51 -4.65 13.40
C ARG A 275 -36.07 -3.51 12.57
N ARG A 276 -35.45 -2.33 12.66
CA ARG A 276 -35.90 -1.18 11.88
C ARG A 276 -35.72 -1.40 10.37
N LYS A 277 -34.59 -1.94 9.94
CA LYS A 277 -34.37 -2.27 8.52
C LYS A 277 -35.35 -3.32 8.01
N GLN A 278 -35.75 -4.26 8.85
CA GLN A 278 -36.83 -5.24 8.54
C GLN A 278 -38.16 -4.52 8.35
N MET A 279 -38.53 -3.62 9.27
CA MET A 279 -39.78 -2.86 9.17
C MET A 279 -39.82 -1.97 7.91
N GLU A 280 -38.67 -1.34 7.56
CA GLU A 280 -38.54 -0.54 6.32
C GLU A 280 -38.71 -1.45 5.07
N ALA A 281 -38.15 -2.66 5.08
CA ALA A 281 -38.28 -3.62 4.01
C ALA A 281 -39.74 -4.12 3.86
N ASP A 282 -40.39 -4.45 5.00
CA ASP A 282 -41.80 -4.96 5.03
C ASP A 282 -42.77 -3.91 4.50
N LYS A 283 -42.60 -2.62 4.91
CA LYS A 283 -43.40 -1.51 4.38
C LYS A 283 -43.31 -1.36 2.87
N GLN A 284 -42.12 -1.66 2.31
CA GLN A 284 -41.84 -1.60 0.87
C GLN A 284 -42.10 -2.94 0.15
N ARG A 285 -42.67 -3.92 0.84
CA ARG A 285 -42.94 -5.28 0.31
C ARG A 285 -41.70 -5.94 -0.34
N ARG A 286 -40.53 -5.71 0.23
CA ARG A 286 -39.26 -6.29 -0.26
C ARG A 286 -38.58 -7.13 0.83
N LYS A 287 -37.70 -8.02 0.42
CA LYS A 287 -36.84 -8.76 1.36
C LYS A 287 -35.80 -7.85 2.01
N LEU A 288 -35.46 -8.13 3.27
CA LEU A 288 -34.34 -7.48 3.92
C LEU A 288 -33.06 -7.76 3.13
N SER A 289 -32.30 -6.70 2.85
CA SER A 289 -31.00 -6.86 2.24
C SER A 289 -30.06 -7.67 3.14
N PRO A 290 -29.26 -8.58 2.62
CA PRO A 290 -28.25 -9.27 3.42
C PRO A 290 -27.20 -8.34 4.01
N TYR A 291 -26.99 -7.19 3.39
CA TYR A 291 -25.97 -6.21 3.82
C TYR A 291 -26.49 -5.29 4.93
N LEU A 292 -25.54 -4.94 5.83
CA LEU A 292 -25.82 -4.07 6.96
C LEU A 292 -26.11 -2.61 6.52
N PHE A 293 -25.33 -2.08 5.58
CA PHE A 293 -25.38 -0.68 5.19
C PHE A 293 -26.06 -0.48 3.84
N THR A 294 -27.35 -0.22 3.89
CA THR A 294 -28.19 0.06 2.74
C THR A 294 -28.91 1.41 2.92
N ASP A 295 -29.30 2.02 1.82
CA ASP A 295 -30.20 3.16 1.82
C ASP A 295 -31.64 2.75 2.23
N GLU A 296 -32.57 3.71 2.13
CA GLU A 296 -33.98 3.49 2.46
C GLU A 296 -34.65 2.52 1.49
N GLN A 297 -34.19 2.46 0.24
CA GLN A 297 -34.68 1.56 -0.80
C GLN A 297 -34.04 0.15 -0.71
N GLY A 298 -33.12 -0.06 0.23
CA GLY A 298 -32.41 -1.32 0.43
C GLY A 298 -31.25 -1.53 -0.52
N GLN A 299 -30.89 -0.49 -1.30
CA GLN A 299 -29.72 -0.52 -2.17
C GLN A 299 -28.45 -0.29 -1.36
N LEU A 300 -27.36 -0.86 -1.84
CA LEU A 300 -26.08 -0.73 -1.19
C LEU A 300 -25.52 0.71 -1.27
N ILE A 301 -25.20 1.27 -0.13
CA ILE A 301 -24.56 2.59 -0.06
C ILE A 301 -23.16 2.49 -0.63
N HIS A 302 -22.83 3.43 -1.52
CA HIS A 302 -21.48 3.52 -2.09
C HIS A 302 -20.43 3.81 -1.01
N PRO A 303 -19.30 3.06 -0.92
CA PRO A 303 -18.32 3.22 0.14
C PRO A 303 -17.78 4.65 0.32
N ASP A 304 -17.62 5.41 -0.79
CA ASP A 304 -17.13 6.79 -0.72
C ASP A 304 -18.13 7.76 -0.09
N THR A 305 -19.43 7.41 -0.05
CA THR A 305 -20.47 8.23 0.60
C THR A 305 -20.16 8.41 2.09
N PHE A 306 -19.73 7.35 2.77
CA PHE A 306 -19.32 7.43 4.17
C PHE A 306 -18.11 8.36 4.36
N THR A 307 -17.12 8.29 3.49
CA THR A 307 -15.95 9.18 3.56
C THR A 307 -16.34 10.65 3.35
N LYS A 308 -17.19 10.94 2.36
CA LYS A 308 -17.66 12.29 2.06
C LYS A 308 -18.52 12.85 3.19
N ARG A 309 -19.40 12.02 3.78
CA ARG A 309 -20.25 12.44 4.90
C ARG A 309 -19.43 12.72 6.15
N LEU A 310 -18.50 11.85 6.52
CA LEU A 310 -17.64 12.08 7.69
C LEU A 310 -16.82 13.37 7.55
N ARG A 311 -16.32 13.68 6.35
CA ARG A 311 -15.62 14.92 6.09
C ARG A 311 -16.49 16.15 6.38
N LYS A 312 -17.75 16.14 5.94
CA LYS A 312 -18.71 17.21 6.25
C LYS A 312 -18.97 17.35 7.76
N ILE A 313 -19.05 16.20 8.47
CA ILE A 313 -19.20 16.21 9.93
C ILE A 313 -17.97 16.83 10.58
N TYR A 314 -16.76 16.43 10.19
CA TYR A 314 -15.53 17.02 10.72
C TYR A 314 -15.42 18.52 10.45
N GLU A 315 -15.79 18.96 9.26
CA GLU A 315 -15.84 20.38 8.89
C GLU A 315 -16.85 21.15 9.79
N SER A 316 -18.03 20.58 10.05
CA SER A 316 -19.07 21.23 10.88
C SER A 316 -18.71 21.38 12.36
N ILE A 317 -17.82 20.54 12.88
CA ILE A 317 -17.36 20.59 14.28
C ILE A 317 -15.95 21.19 14.44
N GLY A 318 -15.39 21.74 13.33
CA GLY A 318 -14.10 22.43 13.35
C GLY A 318 -12.89 21.51 13.52
N PHE A 319 -12.98 20.25 13.08
CA PHE A 319 -11.87 19.30 13.16
C PHE A 319 -10.78 19.59 12.13
N PRO A 320 -9.52 19.20 12.44
CA PRO A 320 -8.39 19.34 11.52
C PRO A 320 -8.66 18.66 10.16
N GLN A 321 -8.19 19.30 9.08
CA GLN A 321 -8.38 18.78 7.71
C GLN A 321 -7.68 17.44 7.46
N GLU A 322 -6.66 17.12 8.24
CA GLU A 322 -5.95 15.84 8.20
C GLU A 322 -6.76 14.68 8.77
N TYR A 323 -7.85 14.95 9.54
CA TYR A 323 -8.72 13.88 10.02
C TYR A 323 -9.56 13.31 8.88
N HIS A 324 -9.57 12.00 8.80
CA HIS A 324 -10.28 11.24 7.78
C HIS A 324 -10.79 9.91 8.37
N LEU A 325 -11.51 9.12 7.60
CA LEU A 325 -12.13 7.89 8.11
C LEU A 325 -11.10 6.93 8.74
N HIS A 326 -9.89 6.86 8.19
CA HIS A 326 -8.85 6.00 8.75
C HIS A 326 -8.34 6.46 10.12
N THR A 327 -8.55 7.75 10.46
CA THR A 327 -8.26 8.30 11.80
C THR A 327 -9.07 7.61 12.90
N LEU A 328 -10.30 7.15 12.62
CA LEU A 328 -11.10 6.39 13.57
C LEU A 328 -10.46 5.02 13.89
N ARG A 329 -9.87 4.38 12.89
CA ARG A 329 -9.10 3.16 13.10
C ARG A 329 -7.80 3.43 13.86
N HIS A 330 -7.13 4.54 13.58
CA HIS A 330 -5.95 4.95 14.37
C HIS A 330 -6.32 5.18 15.83
N TYR A 331 -7.45 5.84 16.08
CA TYR A 331 -7.99 6.00 17.43
C TYR A 331 -8.22 4.66 18.12
N PHE A 332 -8.88 3.70 17.47
CA PHE A 332 -9.10 2.35 18.02
C PHE A 332 -7.78 1.68 18.42
N VAL A 333 -6.79 1.66 17.53
CA VAL A 333 -5.48 1.04 17.78
C VAL A 333 -4.78 1.70 18.98
N THR A 334 -4.73 3.02 18.98
CA THR A 334 -4.03 3.77 20.04
C THR A 334 -4.72 3.60 21.37
N SER A 335 -6.07 3.62 21.40
CA SER A 335 -6.83 3.42 22.62
C SER A 335 -6.57 2.05 23.23
N LEU A 336 -6.54 0.98 22.43
CA LEU A 336 -6.23 -0.37 22.95
C LEU A 336 -4.80 -0.47 23.49
N LEU A 337 -3.83 0.12 22.78
CA LEU A 337 -2.45 0.15 23.27
C LEU A 337 -2.31 0.96 24.57
N HIS A 338 -3.06 2.05 24.74
CA HIS A 338 -3.11 2.83 25.98
C HIS A 338 -3.80 2.06 27.11
N CYS A 339 -4.76 1.19 26.80
CA CYS A 339 -5.38 0.28 27.78
C CYS A 339 -4.49 -0.93 28.12
N GLY A 340 -3.26 -1.00 27.62
CA GLY A 340 -2.32 -2.08 27.94
C GLY A 340 -2.54 -3.37 27.14
N VAL A 341 -3.40 -3.36 26.11
CA VAL A 341 -3.58 -4.53 25.23
C VAL A 341 -2.28 -4.74 24.44
N ASP A 342 -1.80 -5.98 24.41
CA ASP A 342 -0.55 -6.31 23.74
C ASP A 342 -0.61 -6.05 22.22
N LYS A 343 0.55 -5.76 21.62
CA LYS A 343 0.68 -5.36 20.23
C LYS A 343 0.22 -6.44 19.26
N GLN A 344 0.44 -7.71 19.57
CA GLN A 344 0.04 -8.83 18.71
C GLN A 344 -1.47 -8.95 18.65
N THR A 345 -2.15 -8.91 19.80
CA THR A 345 -3.62 -8.89 19.87
C THR A 345 -4.21 -7.71 19.09
N VAL A 346 -3.63 -6.50 19.25
CA VAL A 346 -4.09 -5.33 18.48
C VAL A 346 -3.87 -5.53 16.97
N ALA A 347 -2.72 -6.10 16.55
CA ALA A 347 -2.43 -6.40 15.16
C ALA A 347 -3.46 -7.38 14.57
N ASP A 348 -3.79 -8.42 15.31
CA ASP A 348 -4.75 -9.45 14.90
C ASP A 348 -6.17 -8.85 14.78
N LEU A 349 -6.61 -8.06 15.76
CA LEU A 349 -7.91 -7.38 15.74
C LEU A 349 -8.08 -6.47 14.51
N VAL A 350 -7.02 -5.76 14.12
CA VAL A 350 -7.10 -4.87 12.95
C VAL A 350 -6.69 -5.56 11.64
N GLY A 351 -6.17 -6.77 11.68
CA GLY A 351 -5.71 -7.53 10.51
C GLY A 351 -4.48 -6.87 9.86
N HIS A 352 -3.47 -6.56 10.67
CA HIS A 352 -2.14 -6.20 10.20
C HIS A 352 -1.32 -7.49 10.04
N ALA A 353 -0.57 -7.59 8.93
CA ALA A 353 0.28 -8.75 8.69
C ALA A 353 1.56 -8.72 9.53
N ASP A 354 1.91 -7.56 10.11
CA ASP A 354 3.15 -7.31 10.81
C ASP A 354 2.95 -6.28 11.94
N THR A 355 3.43 -6.60 13.13
CA THR A 355 3.46 -5.70 14.29
C THR A 355 4.40 -4.51 14.09
N GLY A 356 5.41 -4.64 13.23
CA GLY A 356 6.35 -3.57 12.91
C GLY A 356 5.68 -2.30 12.37
N PHE A 357 4.50 -2.42 11.71
CA PHE A 357 3.72 -1.25 11.34
C PHE A 357 3.15 -0.54 12.59
N LEU A 358 2.66 -1.27 13.58
CA LEU A 358 2.15 -0.70 14.84
C LEU A 358 3.28 0.00 15.60
N GLU A 359 4.45 -0.62 15.68
CA GLU A 359 5.63 -0.05 16.35
C GLU A 359 6.05 1.27 15.72
N ARG A 360 6.16 1.28 14.40
CA ARG A 360 6.57 2.49 13.67
C ARG A 360 5.54 3.62 13.71
N THR A 361 4.25 3.30 13.92
CA THR A 361 3.16 4.27 13.77
C THR A 361 2.63 4.75 15.12
N TYR A 362 2.60 3.88 16.13
CA TYR A 362 1.90 4.13 17.40
C TYR A 362 2.79 4.03 18.65
N CYS A 363 3.95 3.37 18.55
CA CYS A 363 4.79 3.17 19.74
C CYS A 363 5.81 4.29 19.92
N HIS A 364 5.33 5.44 20.35
CA HIS A 364 6.16 6.39 21.11
C HIS A 364 5.77 6.23 22.56
N PRO A 365 6.60 5.59 23.43
CA PRO A 365 6.28 5.43 24.83
C PRO A 365 6.11 6.81 25.46
N GLN A 366 4.89 7.10 25.92
CA GLN A 366 4.61 8.32 26.64
C GLN A 366 5.32 8.24 28.01
N GLN A 367 5.74 9.39 28.54
CA GLN A 367 6.38 9.48 29.86
C GLN A 367 5.56 8.76 30.93
N ALA A 368 4.24 8.93 30.92
CA ALA A 368 3.31 8.27 31.83
C ALA A 368 3.37 6.72 31.80
N GLN A 369 3.60 6.12 30.62
CA GLN A 369 3.75 4.65 30.52
C GLN A 369 5.05 4.15 31.12
N LYS A 370 6.11 4.95 31.07
CA LYS A 370 7.39 4.62 31.71
C LYS A 370 7.27 4.70 33.25
N GLU A 371 6.56 5.72 33.72
CA GLU A 371 6.26 5.89 35.14
C GLU A 371 5.38 4.74 35.67
N GLN A 372 4.31 4.41 34.95
CA GLN A 372 3.44 3.28 35.28
C GLN A 372 4.17 1.93 35.28
N ALA A 373 5.09 1.72 34.35
CA ALA A 373 5.91 0.51 34.31
C ALA A 373 6.86 0.43 35.51
N ALA A 374 7.44 1.56 35.93
CA ALA A 374 8.27 1.63 37.14
C ALA A 374 7.44 1.34 38.39
N ASP A 375 6.24 1.91 38.54
CA ASP A 375 5.34 1.68 39.66
C ASP A 375 4.83 0.22 39.68
N SER A 376 4.53 -0.36 38.53
CA SER A 376 4.13 -1.78 38.42
C SER A 376 5.26 -2.71 38.85
N MET A 377 6.50 -2.39 38.55
CA MET A 377 7.67 -3.16 38.97
C MET A 377 7.86 -3.07 40.49
N LEU A 378 7.68 -1.88 41.08
CA LEU A 378 7.67 -1.70 42.52
C LEU A 378 6.56 -2.51 43.21
N THR A 379 5.37 -2.55 42.61
CA THR A 379 4.24 -3.32 43.14
C THR A 379 4.48 -4.83 43.07
N MET A 380 5.09 -5.33 41.99
CA MET A 380 5.48 -6.75 41.87
C MET A 380 6.56 -7.16 42.87
N LEU A 381 7.47 -6.24 43.20
CA LEU A 381 8.54 -6.49 44.16
C LEU A 381 8.07 -6.32 45.61
N ARG A 382 6.80 -5.91 45.86
CA ARG A 382 6.19 -5.74 47.19
C ARG A 382 4.95 -6.65 47.33
N PRO A 383 5.11 -7.97 47.47
CA PRO A 383 3.95 -8.86 47.57
C PRO A 383 3.10 -8.61 48.81
N ASP A 384 3.67 -8.04 49.92
CA ASP A 384 3.00 -7.90 51.21
C ASP A 384 2.95 -6.46 51.76
N GLY A 385 3.12 -5.44 50.94
CA GLY A 385 2.99 -4.02 51.34
C GLY A 385 4.13 -3.47 52.22
N GLU A 386 5.19 -4.22 52.50
CA GLU A 386 6.34 -3.75 53.25
C GLU A 386 7.30 -2.90 52.38
N GLN A 387 7.85 -1.83 52.99
CA GLN A 387 8.83 -0.98 52.34
C GLN A 387 10.17 -1.70 52.22
N ILE A 388 10.56 -2.11 51.00
CA ILE A 388 11.83 -2.81 50.73
C ILE A 388 13.06 -1.91 51.03
N PHE A 389 12.90 -0.60 51.00
CA PHE A 389 13.96 0.35 51.31
C PHE A 389 13.45 1.43 52.26
N ASN A 390 13.90 1.36 53.49
CA ASN A 390 13.73 2.43 54.45
C ASN A 390 14.88 3.43 54.30
N LEU A 391 14.74 4.37 53.34
CA LEU A 391 15.75 5.40 53.06
C LEU A 391 16.05 6.31 54.26
N ALA A 392 15.16 6.35 55.26
CA ALA A 392 15.38 7.08 56.51
C ALA A 392 16.42 6.42 57.42
N ALA A 393 16.68 5.12 57.28
CA ALA A 393 17.66 4.41 58.09
C ALA A 393 19.14 4.60 57.67
N CYS A 394 19.36 5.11 56.46
CA CYS A 394 20.73 5.36 55.94
C CYS A 394 21.28 6.75 56.26
N SER A 395 20.45 7.71 56.65
CA SER A 395 20.92 9.08 56.97
C SER A 395 21.34 9.27 58.42
N SER A 396 20.95 8.36 59.35
CA SER A 396 21.30 8.46 60.78
C SER A 396 22.65 7.85 61.19
N LYS A 397 23.37 7.18 60.29
CA LYS A 397 24.69 6.57 60.55
C LYS A 397 25.88 7.42 60.07
N ARG A 398 25.67 8.65 59.62
CA ARG A 398 26.77 9.56 59.21
C ARG A 398 26.99 10.76 60.15
N GLN A 399 26.40 10.76 61.34
CA GLN A 399 26.64 11.83 62.33
C GLN A 399 27.25 11.36 63.62
N SER A 400 27.87 10.17 63.66
CA SER A 400 28.67 9.74 64.80
C SER A 400 29.86 8.91 64.34
N ALA A 401 30.89 9.59 63.82
CA ALA A 401 32.27 9.18 63.77
C ALA A 401 33.13 10.43 63.47
#